data_b37e5599116eec1d4d9a3b6c64b574b4
#
_entry.id   b37e5599116eec1d4d9a3b6c64b574b4
#
_cell.length_a   1.000
_cell.length_b   1.000
_cell.length_c   1.000
_cell.angle_alpha   90.00
_cell.angle_beta   90.00
_cell.angle_gamma   90.00
#
_symmetry.space_group_name_H-M   'P 1'
#
loop_
_entity.id
_entity.type
_entity.pdbx_description
1 polymer ?
#
loop_
_entity_poly.entity_id
_entity_poly.type
_entity_poly.pdbx_seq_one_letter_code
_entity_poly.pdbx_strand_id
1 'polypeptide(L)'
;MKLSQGKAELSSLPLSCYVYAAGHEEDGVCLLLHIGKYRILLDCGLQDLDSLAANLSADLVFCSHAHDDHCRGLLELHRIFPDLPIYTSEVTAKLLPCHWLNEPQKNNWCQTLPWRSPLKITNDLQIEIVPAGHLPGAAAIIITYFTPQRSYKVMYSGDFSVSNFQLVEGMSIESLRGLAPDVLIIEGTYGTVRHPHRRLQEKQLMERINRALETGKDVLLPVPAIGLGQEILKLLRSHHQFTGRDLDIWVDHSVALTCDIYLELLPQFPLSVQNFAKHQPLFWDERICPRMRRLDRPNPLLLEENPRVFIVDYQSDLWQYVTDKTADWLVLLPEHPQKYLDPDSPRLNLFHSLSSVTIETYLLAEHSDGRNTTQLIHNLRPQHVVLVHGSLNYLLDLASLEELRNRYQLHSPAEGVLLELPVGDRFVQPQSPQPVYYEGELEETETGIALILPDDISNDSRWKNIADTGIIQARWQNNELVIKGVSQRELLNSHNQDRISSDLDCCSRCRHYNNQRCWNQFSPLYGFKVIPEGYCPVFEADSEAQ
;
A
#
# COMPACT_ATOMS: atom_id res chain seq x y z
N MET A 1 6.87 44.48 12.15
CA MET A 1 7.72 43.59 12.93
C MET A 1 8.20 42.53 11.97
N LYS A 2 9.46 42.57 11.48
CA LYS A 2 10.02 41.69 10.46
C LYS A 2 10.27 40.34 11.10
N LEU A 3 9.56 39.32 10.65
CA LEU A 3 9.90 37.92 10.92
C LEU A 3 11.16 37.60 10.11
N SER A 4 12.25 37.37 10.81
CA SER A 4 13.50 36.89 10.26
C SER A 4 13.29 35.49 9.73
N GLN A 5 13.47 35.31 8.43
CA GLN A 5 13.61 34.02 7.80
C GLN A 5 14.85 33.31 8.39
N GLY A 6 14.62 32.41 9.33
CA GLY A 6 15.64 31.43 9.70
C GLY A 6 15.84 30.48 8.52
N LYS A 7 16.96 30.60 7.82
CA LYS A 7 17.50 29.49 7.04
C LYS A 7 17.73 28.37 8.06
N ALA A 8 16.89 27.34 8.03
CA ALA A 8 17.17 26.11 8.76
C ALA A 8 18.52 25.60 8.26
N GLU A 9 19.53 25.61 9.10
CA GLU A 9 20.76 24.86 8.87
C GLU A 9 20.33 23.40 8.74
N LEU A 10 20.49 22.87 7.51
CA LEU A 10 20.20 21.47 7.20
C LEU A 10 20.99 20.60 8.19
N SER A 11 20.25 19.72 8.86
CA SER A 11 20.77 18.82 9.89
C SER A 11 22.04 18.11 9.42
N SER A 12 23.01 17.98 10.32
CA SER A 12 24.24 17.21 10.11
C SER A 12 24.02 15.70 9.96
N LEU A 13 22.78 15.25 9.93
CA LEU A 13 22.39 13.85 9.82
C LEU A 13 22.42 13.41 8.36
N PRO A 14 22.97 12.21 8.07
CA PRO A 14 23.09 11.71 6.70
C PRO A 14 21.76 11.35 6.05
N LEU A 15 20.67 11.21 6.84
CA LEU A 15 19.34 10.83 6.35
C LEU A 15 18.24 11.66 7.00
N SER A 16 17.37 12.22 6.16
CA SER A 16 16.10 12.85 6.58
C SER A 16 15.11 12.79 5.42
N CYS A 17 13.81 12.97 5.71
CA CYS A 17 12.76 13.00 4.72
C CYS A 17 11.84 14.18 4.99
N TYR A 18 11.66 15.07 4.03
CA TYR A 18 10.65 16.11 4.08
C TYR A 18 9.39 15.63 3.35
N VAL A 19 8.25 15.75 4.00
CA VAL A 19 6.97 15.26 3.50
C VAL A 19 6.18 16.43 2.93
N TYR A 20 6.12 16.54 1.60
CA TYR A 20 5.22 17.49 0.93
C TYR A 20 3.79 16.99 1.00
N ALA A 21 3.58 15.72 0.71
CA ALA A 21 2.31 15.00 0.88
C ALA A 21 2.58 13.52 1.17
N ALA A 22 1.83 12.94 2.08
CA ALA A 22 2.02 11.56 2.52
C ALA A 22 1.00 10.56 1.93
N GLY A 23 0.07 11.01 1.08
CA GLY A 23 -0.97 10.16 0.50
C GLY A 23 -2.07 9.79 1.50
N HIS A 24 -2.42 10.69 2.41
CA HIS A 24 -3.44 10.44 3.45
C HIS A 24 -4.87 10.68 2.97
N GLU A 25 -5.06 11.64 2.07
CA GLU A 25 -6.35 12.11 1.58
C GLU A 25 -6.31 12.33 0.05
N GLU A 26 -6.86 13.45 -0.43
CA GLU A 26 -6.92 13.79 -1.86
C GLU A 26 -5.55 14.13 -2.46
N ASP A 27 -4.61 14.63 -1.64
CA ASP A 27 -3.23 14.82 -2.07
C ASP A 27 -2.51 13.48 -2.13
N GLY A 28 -1.80 13.28 -3.22
CA GLY A 28 -1.04 12.07 -3.46
C GLY A 28 0.27 12.02 -2.68
N VAL A 29 1.19 11.18 -3.10
CA VAL A 29 2.51 11.03 -2.45
C VAL A 29 3.51 11.98 -3.09
N CYS A 30 4.24 12.72 -2.24
CA CYS A 30 5.37 13.55 -2.66
C CYS A 30 6.34 13.72 -1.48
N LEU A 31 7.49 13.05 -1.55
CA LEU A 31 8.46 12.98 -0.46
C LEU A 31 9.84 13.43 -0.95
N LEU A 32 10.52 14.29 -0.22
CA LEU A 32 11.90 14.69 -0.52
C LEU A 32 12.87 13.99 0.45
N LEU A 33 13.51 12.93 -0.03
CA LEU A 33 14.53 12.20 0.70
C LEU A 33 15.88 12.95 0.62
N HIS A 34 16.47 13.23 1.77
CA HIS A 34 17.84 13.68 1.88
C HIS A 34 18.72 12.48 2.25
N ILE A 35 19.72 12.19 1.44
CA ILE A 35 20.68 11.11 1.68
C ILE A 35 22.09 11.64 1.40
N GLY A 36 22.84 11.87 2.47
CA GLY A 36 24.12 12.55 2.40
C GLY A 36 24.00 13.96 1.81
N LYS A 37 24.63 14.20 0.68
CA LYS A 37 24.56 15.47 -0.06
C LYS A 37 23.42 15.52 -1.09
N TYR A 38 22.74 14.40 -1.34
CA TYR A 38 21.73 14.26 -2.38
C TYR A 38 20.32 14.46 -1.85
N ARG A 39 19.47 14.99 -2.71
CA ARG A 39 18.04 15.21 -2.49
C ARG A 39 17.26 14.54 -3.61
N ILE A 40 16.44 13.56 -3.25
CA ILE A 40 15.72 12.72 -4.19
C ILE A 40 14.23 12.90 -3.94
N LEU A 41 13.52 13.40 -4.93
CA LEU A 41 12.06 13.47 -4.87
C LEU A 41 11.49 12.09 -5.21
N LEU A 42 10.69 11.53 -4.31
CA LEU A 42 9.99 10.25 -4.46
C LEU A 42 8.52 10.55 -4.74
N ASP A 43 8.10 10.29 -5.94
CA ASP A 43 6.81 10.61 -6.54
C ASP A 43 6.46 12.11 -6.54
N CYS A 44 5.44 12.48 -7.28
CA CYS A 44 4.90 13.84 -7.35
C CYS A 44 3.40 13.79 -7.65
N GLY A 45 2.64 13.34 -6.66
CA GLY A 45 1.17 13.23 -6.73
C GLY A 45 0.43 14.51 -6.34
N LEU A 46 1.12 15.63 -6.19
CA LEU A 46 0.52 16.91 -5.81
C LEU A 46 -0.39 17.48 -6.90
N GLN A 47 -1.50 18.08 -6.48
CA GLN A 47 -2.38 18.86 -7.39
C GLN A 47 -1.81 20.24 -7.66
N ASP A 48 -1.22 20.88 -6.63
CA ASP A 48 -0.62 22.20 -6.69
C ASP A 48 0.87 22.10 -6.36
N LEU A 49 1.70 22.65 -7.25
CA LEU A 49 3.16 22.64 -7.10
C LEU A 49 3.74 23.95 -6.53
N ASP A 50 2.94 24.93 -6.15
CA ASP A 50 3.44 26.26 -5.73
C ASP A 50 4.40 26.16 -4.54
N SER A 51 4.05 25.38 -3.53
CA SER A 51 4.88 25.15 -2.34
C SER A 51 6.17 24.37 -2.67
N LEU A 52 6.09 23.40 -3.56
CA LEU A 52 7.21 22.61 -4.04
C LEU A 52 8.13 23.47 -4.91
N ALA A 53 7.58 24.16 -5.92
CA ALA A 53 8.33 24.94 -6.88
C ALA A 53 9.10 26.11 -6.23
N ALA A 54 8.53 26.73 -5.20
CA ALA A 54 9.18 27.84 -4.49
C ALA A 54 10.47 27.44 -3.77
N ASN A 55 10.60 26.17 -3.37
CA ASN A 55 11.67 25.71 -2.47
C ASN A 55 12.35 24.41 -2.96
N LEU A 56 11.99 23.88 -4.12
CA LEU A 56 12.53 22.61 -4.60
C LEU A 56 14.03 22.72 -4.83
N SER A 57 14.72 21.81 -4.19
CA SER A 57 16.16 21.60 -4.39
C SER A 57 16.38 20.08 -4.44
N ALA A 58 15.94 19.46 -5.55
CA ALA A 58 16.15 18.04 -5.81
C ALA A 58 17.22 17.84 -6.88
N ASP A 59 17.99 16.76 -6.76
CA ASP A 59 19.01 16.34 -7.74
C ASP A 59 18.40 15.40 -8.79
N LEU A 60 17.37 14.65 -8.39
CA LEU A 60 16.60 13.77 -9.27
C LEU A 60 15.22 13.48 -8.69
N VAL A 61 14.33 13.00 -9.56
CA VAL A 61 12.99 12.51 -9.21
C VAL A 61 12.91 11.03 -9.53
N PHE A 62 12.25 10.27 -8.70
CA PHE A 62 11.84 8.91 -8.98
C PHE A 62 10.31 8.81 -8.96
N CYS A 63 9.73 8.30 -10.06
CA CYS A 63 8.30 7.98 -10.14
C CYS A 63 8.12 6.46 -10.01
N SER A 64 7.40 6.04 -8.98
CA SER A 64 7.21 4.62 -8.67
C SER A 64 6.30 3.92 -9.68
N HIS A 65 5.17 4.55 -10.05
CA HIS A 65 4.20 3.98 -10.97
C HIS A 65 3.26 5.06 -11.56
N ALA A 66 2.34 4.64 -12.43
CA ALA A 66 1.53 5.57 -13.22
C ALA A 66 0.11 5.80 -12.65
N HIS A 67 -0.14 5.67 -11.35
CA HIS A 67 -1.38 6.17 -10.78
C HIS A 67 -1.31 7.68 -10.55
N ASP A 68 -2.45 8.34 -10.64
CA ASP A 68 -2.59 9.79 -10.61
C ASP A 68 -2.02 10.41 -9.32
N ASP A 69 -2.30 9.81 -8.19
CA ASP A 69 -1.82 10.23 -6.87
C ASP A 69 -0.30 10.03 -6.64
N HIS A 70 0.42 9.48 -7.61
CA HIS A 70 1.88 9.39 -7.63
C HIS A 70 2.54 10.21 -8.73
N CYS A 71 1.80 10.57 -9.78
CA CYS A 71 2.41 11.15 -10.98
C CYS A 71 1.76 12.44 -11.49
N ARG A 72 0.58 12.87 -10.99
CA ARG A 72 -0.19 13.96 -11.59
C ARG A 72 0.58 15.28 -11.73
N GLY A 73 1.47 15.58 -10.80
CA GLY A 73 2.30 16.79 -10.83
C GLY A 73 3.55 16.70 -11.71
N LEU A 74 3.93 15.51 -12.20
CA LEU A 74 5.22 15.31 -12.88
C LEU A 74 5.39 16.10 -14.16
N LEU A 75 4.34 16.22 -14.99
CA LEU A 75 4.45 16.96 -16.24
C LEU A 75 4.68 18.44 -15.99
N GLU A 76 3.97 19.02 -15.03
CA GLU A 76 4.16 20.42 -14.65
C GLU A 76 5.52 20.64 -13.96
N LEU A 77 5.94 19.72 -13.11
CA LEU A 77 7.27 19.72 -12.53
C LEU A 77 8.37 19.74 -13.59
N HIS A 78 8.25 18.92 -14.63
CA HIS A 78 9.19 18.90 -15.77
C HIS A 78 9.16 20.22 -16.57
N ARG A 79 8.02 20.90 -16.67
CA ARG A 79 7.92 22.22 -17.31
C ARG A 79 8.64 23.31 -16.52
N ILE A 80 8.50 23.27 -15.19
CA ILE A 80 9.15 24.23 -14.28
C ILE A 80 10.66 23.96 -14.21
N PHE A 81 11.06 22.70 -14.15
CA PHE A 81 12.46 22.25 -13.99
C PHE A 81 12.86 21.26 -15.10
N PRO A 82 13.05 21.73 -16.35
CA PRO A 82 13.28 20.85 -17.50
C PRO A 82 14.59 20.06 -17.44
N ASP A 83 15.58 20.53 -16.66
CA ASP A 83 16.88 19.87 -16.48
C ASP A 83 16.89 18.86 -15.33
N LEU A 84 15.82 18.79 -14.51
CA LEU A 84 15.73 17.85 -13.41
C LEU A 84 15.40 16.45 -13.96
N PRO A 85 16.31 15.45 -13.81
CA PRO A 85 16.09 14.12 -14.35
C PRO A 85 14.99 13.38 -13.58
N ILE A 86 14.05 12.80 -14.32
CA ILE A 86 12.97 11.98 -13.79
C ILE A 86 13.21 10.53 -14.19
N TYR A 87 13.35 9.65 -13.20
CA TYR A 87 13.59 8.23 -13.38
C TYR A 87 12.36 7.40 -13.07
N THR A 88 12.12 6.37 -13.89
CA THR A 88 11.03 5.41 -13.65
C THR A 88 11.31 4.10 -14.40
N SER A 89 10.39 3.12 -14.34
CA SER A 89 10.47 1.91 -15.19
C SER A 89 10.08 2.23 -16.64
N GLU A 90 10.50 1.38 -17.58
CA GLU A 90 10.14 1.53 -18.99
C GLU A 90 8.62 1.50 -19.20
N VAL A 91 7.93 0.61 -18.49
CA VAL A 91 6.47 0.47 -18.59
C VAL A 91 5.76 1.70 -18.04
N THR A 92 6.17 2.17 -16.86
CA THR A 92 5.61 3.41 -16.28
C THR A 92 5.82 4.60 -17.21
N ALA A 93 7.02 4.77 -17.79
CA ALA A 93 7.29 5.86 -18.74
C ALA A 93 6.34 5.86 -19.96
N LYS A 94 5.88 4.68 -20.40
CA LYS A 94 4.91 4.51 -21.47
C LYS A 94 3.47 4.77 -21.05
N LEU A 95 3.14 4.56 -19.77
CA LEU A 95 1.80 4.76 -19.23
C LEU A 95 1.54 6.22 -18.82
N LEU A 96 2.56 6.93 -18.34
CA LEU A 96 2.44 8.32 -17.89
C LEU A 96 1.67 9.24 -18.87
N PRO A 97 1.91 9.17 -20.20
CA PRO A 97 1.17 9.99 -21.17
C PRO A 97 -0.35 9.85 -21.13
N CYS A 98 -0.91 8.76 -20.59
CA CYS A 98 -2.34 8.57 -20.46
C CYS A 98 -3.04 9.67 -19.64
N HIS A 99 -2.33 10.28 -18.70
CA HIS A 99 -2.87 11.33 -17.84
C HIS A 99 -3.00 12.69 -18.55
N TRP A 100 -2.24 12.91 -19.64
CA TRP A 100 -2.13 14.21 -20.29
C TRP A 100 -2.36 14.15 -21.80
N LEU A 101 -3.41 13.45 -22.22
CA LEU A 101 -3.72 13.19 -23.64
C LEU A 101 -3.86 14.46 -24.50
N ASN A 102 -4.35 15.54 -23.90
CA ASN A 102 -4.58 16.81 -24.58
C ASN A 102 -3.37 17.75 -24.52
N GLU A 103 -2.27 17.33 -23.90
CA GLU A 103 -1.10 18.15 -23.67
C GLU A 103 0.03 17.79 -24.65
N PRO A 104 0.71 18.77 -25.23
CA PRO A 104 1.87 18.50 -26.07
C PRO A 104 3.01 17.92 -25.22
N GLN A 105 3.28 16.66 -25.41
CA GLN A 105 4.37 15.97 -24.70
C GLN A 105 5.56 15.80 -25.63
N LYS A 106 6.75 16.11 -25.11
CA LYS A 106 8.00 15.73 -25.75
C LYS A 106 8.22 14.25 -25.49
N ASN A 107 8.52 13.47 -26.51
CA ASN A 107 8.93 12.09 -26.33
C ASN A 107 10.22 12.03 -25.45
N ASN A 108 10.26 11.10 -24.50
CA ASN A 108 11.42 10.79 -23.65
C ASN A 108 11.83 11.86 -22.62
N TRP A 109 10.88 12.47 -21.91
CA TRP A 109 11.20 13.34 -20.77
C TRP A 109 11.53 12.57 -19.48
N CYS A 110 11.20 11.26 -19.41
CA CYS A 110 11.63 10.36 -18.34
C CYS A 110 12.81 9.48 -18.78
N GLN A 111 13.70 9.22 -17.84
CA GLN A 111 14.79 8.26 -18.00
C GLN A 111 14.37 6.90 -17.44
N THR A 112 14.56 5.84 -18.21
CA THR A 112 14.14 4.51 -17.80
C THR A 112 15.23 3.73 -17.09
N LEU A 113 14.87 3.05 -16.00
CA LEU A 113 15.77 2.20 -15.22
C LEU A 113 15.56 0.72 -15.58
N PRO A 114 16.64 -0.05 -15.71
CA PRO A 114 16.57 -1.48 -15.89
C PRO A 114 16.19 -2.18 -14.58
N TRP A 115 15.40 -3.25 -14.68
CA TRP A 115 15.01 -4.05 -13.53
C TRP A 115 16.21 -4.78 -12.90
N ARG A 116 16.29 -4.74 -11.57
CA ARG A 116 17.27 -5.50 -10.77
C ARG A 116 18.72 -5.29 -11.22
N SER A 117 19.00 -4.11 -11.75
CA SER A 117 20.32 -3.73 -12.24
C SER A 117 20.72 -2.40 -11.65
N PRO A 118 21.66 -2.38 -10.71
CA PRO A 118 22.09 -1.16 -10.05
C PRO A 118 22.72 -0.16 -11.04
N LEU A 119 22.18 1.06 -11.08
CA LEU A 119 22.69 2.16 -11.88
C LEU A 119 23.45 3.15 -10.98
N LYS A 120 24.70 3.41 -11.30
CA LYS A 120 25.48 4.47 -10.66
C LYS A 120 25.06 5.83 -11.22
N ILE A 121 24.41 6.64 -10.42
CA ILE A 121 24.09 8.04 -10.76
C ILE A 121 25.35 8.90 -10.64
N THR A 122 26.12 8.64 -9.58
CA THR A 122 27.43 9.27 -9.34
C THR A 122 28.40 8.23 -8.76
N ASN A 123 29.63 8.65 -8.39
CA ASN A 123 30.61 7.74 -7.80
C ASN A 123 30.16 7.19 -6.43
N ASP A 124 29.30 7.91 -5.72
CA ASP A 124 28.89 7.62 -4.35
C ASP A 124 27.34 7.44 -4.20
N LEU A 125 26.58 7.55 -5.31
CA LEU A 125 25.14 7.30 -5.32
C LEU A 125 24.77 6.26 -6.36
N GLN A 126 24.04 5.22 -5.93
CA GLN A 126 23.52 4.15 -6.77
C GLN A 126 22.03 3.96 -6.51
N ILE A 127 21.28 3.69 -7.57
CA ILE A 127 19.85 3.36 -7.51
C ILE A 127 19.59 2.04 -8.21
N GLU A 128 18.60 1.30 -7.74
CA GLU A 128 18.15 0.04 -8.31
C GLU A 128 16.63 -0.05 -8.17
N ILE A 129 15.93 -0.52 -9.19
CA ILE A 129 14.49 -0.77 -9.10
C ILE A 129 14.18 -2.27 -9.09
N VAL A 130 13.16 -2.62 -8.32
CA VAL A 130 12.57 -3.97 -8.27
C VAL A 130 11.07 -3.91 -8.48
N PRO A 131 10.44 -4.94 -9.08
CA PRO A 131 8.99 -4.95 -9.28
C PRO A 131 8.23 -4.83 -7.95
N ALA A 132 7.30 -3.89 -7.88
CA ALA A 132 6.45 -3.67 -6.71
C ALA A 132 5.18 -4.54 -6.70
N GLY A 133 4.77 -5.08 -7.85
CA GLY A 133 3.65 -6.02 -7.95
C GLY A 133 2.26 -5.40 -7.86
N HIS A 134 2.14 -4.08 -7.90
CA HIS A 134 0.88 -3.35 -7.82
C HIS A 134 0.20 -3.24 -9.20
N LEU A 135 0.89 -2.71 -10.19
CA LEU A 135 0.44 -2.66 -11.58
C LEU A 135 1.64 -2.85 -12.54
N PRO A 136 1.41 -3.07 -13.86
CA PRO A 136 2.52 -3.19 -14.80
C PRO A 136 3.42 -1.96 -14.75
N GLY A 137 4.71 -2.19 -14.50
CA GLY A 137 5.70 -1.13 -14.37
C GLY A 137 5.90 -0.57 -12.97
N ALA A 138 5.02 -0.86 -12.02
CA ALA A 138 5.19 -0.40 -10.64
C ALA A 138 6.50 -0.92 -10.04
N ALA A 139 7.28 0.00 -9.48
CA ALA A 139 8.64 -0.23 -9.03
C ALA A 139 8.88 0.31 -7.62
N ALA A 140 9.47 -0.53 -6.78
CA ALA A 140 10.15 -0.08 -5.57
C ALA A 140 11.59 0.32 -5.91
N ILE A 141 12.11 1.37 -5.28
CA ILE A 141 13.49 1.83 -5.48
C ILE A 141 14.35 1.56 -4.25
N ILE A 142 15.57 1.10 -4.50
CA ILE A 142 16.63 0.92 -3.51
C ILE A 142 17.70 1.95 -3.82
N ILE A 143 17.96 2.86 -2.89
CA ILE A 143 18.92 3.95 -3.01
C ILE A 143 20.08 3.63 -2.07
N THR A 144 21.30 3.61 -2.59
CA THR A 144 22.50 3.34 -1.80
C THR A 144 23.49 4.49 -1.94
N TYR A 145 23.83 5.09 -0.81
CA TYR A 145 24.83 6.15 -0.71
C TYR A 145 26.09 5.61 -0.02
N PHE A 146 27.22 5.69 -0.69
CA PHE A 146 28.50 5.17 -0.21
C PHE A 146 29.31 6.28 0.44
N THR A 147 29.77 6.03 1.66
CA THR A 147 30.78 6.85 2.34
C THR A 147 32.01 6.00 2.67
N PRO A 148 33.16 6.62 3.00
CA PRO A 148 34.35 5.85 3.40
C PRO A 148 34.13 4.96 4.63
N GLN A 149 33.17 5.30 5.50
CA GLN A 149 32.89 4.59 6.76
C GLN A 149 31.86 3.49 6.59
N ARG A 150 30.80 3.73 5.81
CA ARG A 150 29.71 2.78 5.57
C ARG A 150 28.88 3.17 4.35
N SER A 151 28.01 2.26 3.91
CA SER A 151 26.94 2.59 2.98
C SER A 151 25.64 2.83 3.74
N TYR A 152 24.85 3.81 3.26
CA TYR A 152 23.49 4.07 3.72
C TYR A 152 22.52 3.57 2.65
N LYS A 153 21.48 2.86 3.07
CA LYS A 153 20.53 2.25 2.16
C LYS A 153 19.10 2.63 2.53
N VAL A 154 18.38 3.18 1.58
CA VAL A 154 16.95 3.50 1.71
C VAL A 154 16.17 2.71 0.67
N MET A 155 15.04 2.13 1.07
CA MET A 155 14.07 1.53 0.15
C MET A 155 12.76 2.30 0.23
N TYR A 156 12.21 2.68 -0.91
CA TYR A 156 10.85 3.19 -1.06
C TYR A 156 10.04 2.17 -1.85
N SER A 157 8.94 1.71 -1.27
CA SER A 157 8.13 0.65 -1.89
C SER A 157 7.33 1.16 -3.09
N GLY A 158 6.96 2.47 -3.14
CA GLY A 158 5.77 2.88 -3.86
C GLY A 158 4.58 2.07 -3.38
N ASP A 159 3.55 1.95 -4.19
CA ASP A 159 2.46 1.02 -3.94
C ASP A 159 2.88 -0.39 -4.32
N PHE A 160 2.56 -1.36 -3.46
CA PHE A 160 3.03 -2.72 -3.68
C PHE A 160 1.96 -3.78 -3.38
N SER A 161 2.10 -4.92 -4.04
CA SER A 161 1.37 -6.13 -3.69
C SER A 161 2.29 -7.35 -3.76
N VAL A 162 2.16 -8.26 -2.79
CA VAL A 162 2.84 -9.56 -2.82
C VAL A 162 1.99 -10.64 -3.50
N SER A 163 0.73 -10.35 -3.79
CA SER A 163 -0.16 -11.26 -4.50
C SER A 163 0.05 -11.16 -6.01
N ASN A 164 0.02 -12.29 -6.69
CA ASN A 164 -0.03 -12.30 -8.16
C ASN A 164 -1.41 -11.89 -8.64
N PHE A 165 -1.46 -11.00 -9.61
CA PHE A 165 -2.66 -10.58 -10.33
C PHE A 165 -2.73 -11.26 -11.70
N GLN A 166 -3.71 -10.90 -12.53
CA GLN A 166 -3.87 -11.48 -13.86
C GLN A 166 -2.78 -11.01 -14.83
N LEU A 167 -2.29 -9.78 -14.66
CA LEU A 167 -1.32 -9.13 -15.54
C LEU A 167 0.02 -8.85 -14.87
N VAL A 168 0.12 -8.98 -13.54
CA VAL A 168 1.29 -8.60 -12.76
C VAL A 168 1.68 -9.71 -11.80
N GLU A 169 2.97 -10.00 -11.70
CA GLU A 169 3.52 -10.83 -10.62
C GLU A 169 3.75 -9.99 -9.37
N GLY A 170 3.36 -10.51 -8.22
CA GLY A 170 3.54 -9.84 -6.94
C GLY A 170 5.02 -9.61 -6.59
N MET A 171 5.27 -8.64 -5.71
CA MET A 171 6.60 -8.37 -5.17
C MET A 171 7.18 -9.61 -4.49
N SER A 172 8.36 -10.03 -4.92
CA SER A 172 9.04 -11.20 -4.35
C SER A 172 9.71 -10.84 -3.02
N ILE A 173 9.07 -11.19 -1.90
CA ILE A 173 9.66 -11.02 -0.56
C ILE A 173 10.97 -11.79 -0.44
N GLU A 174 11.06 -12.98 -1.05
CA GLU A 174 12.26 -13.82 -0.99
C GLU A 174 13.48 -13.15 -1.61
N SER A 175 13.29 -12.45 -2.73
CA SER A 175 14.38 -11.72 -3.41
C SER A 175 14.88 -10.50 -2.61
N LEU A 176 14.06 -9.99 -1.70
CA LEU A 176 14.36 -8.82 -0.86
C LEU A 176 14.80 -9.20 0.56
N ARG A 177 14.70 -10.48 0.91
CA ARG A 177 15.06 -10.95 2.26
C ARG A 177 16.50 -10.62 2.61
N GLY A 178 16.68 -9.95 3.75
CA GLY A 178 18.00 -9.58 4.24
C GLY A 178 18.63 -8.37 3.55
N LEU A 179 17.88 -7.60 2.75
CA LEU A 179 18.33 -6.34 2.17
C LEU A 179 18.82 -5.36 3.24
N ALA A 180 18.19 -5.40 4.43
CA ALA A 180 18.49 -4.62 5.61
C ALA A 180 18.72 -3.12 5.29
N PRO A 181 17.73 -2.42 4.71
CA PRO A 181 17.86 -0.99 4.49
C PRO A 181 17.90 -0.26 5.83
N ASP A 182 18.59 0.86 5.90
CA ASP A 182 18.57 1.72 7.09
C ASP A 182 17.18 2.33 7.28
N VAL A 183 16.53 2.71 6.17
CA VAL A 183 15.18 3.27 6.16
C VAL A 183 14.34 2.53 5.13
N LEU A 184 13.14 2.14 5.52
CA LEU A 184 12.08 1.65 4.66
C LEU A 184 10.95 2.67 4.67
N ILE A 185 10.68 3.28 3.52
CA ILE A 185 9.47 4.08 3.28
C ILE A 185 8.47 3.14 2.59
N ILE A 186 7.32 2.91 3.21
CA ILE A 186 6.38 1.87 2.78
C ILE A 186 4.94 2.34 2.88
N GLU A 187 4.13 1.96 1.89
CA GLU A 187 2.68 2.18 1.94
C GLU A 187 2.00 1.35 3.03
N GLY A 188 0.89 1.87 3.54
CA GLY A 188 0.05 1.19 4.51
C GLY A 188 -1.44 1.30 4.19
N THR A 189 -1.82 1.26 2.92
CA THR A 189 -3.17 1.53 2.39
C THR A 189 -4.27 0.79 3.14
N TYR A 190 -4.07 -0.48 3.46
CA TYR A 190 -5.04 -1.29 4.20
C TYR A 190 -4.76 -1.41 5.71
N GLY A 191 -3.75 -0.72 6.22
CA GLY A 191 -3.41 -0.76 7.65
C GLY A 191 -3.23 -2.18 8.17
N THR A 192 -4.01 -2.55 9.19
CA THR A 192 -4.01 -3.90 9.79
C THR A 192 -5.06 -4.84 9.21
N VAL A 193 -5.86 -4.39 8.25
CA VAL A 193 -6.93 -5.19 7.64
C VAL A 193 -6.33 -6.41 6.94
N ARG A 194 -7.01 -7.54 7.06
CA ARG A 194 -6.65 -8.80 6.38
C ARG A 194 -7.66 -9.12 5.31
N HIS A 195 -7.17 -9.49 4.15
CA HIS A 195 -8.01 -9.84 3.01
C HIS A 195 -8.04 -11.35 2.76
N PRO A 196 -9.15 -11.86 2.22
CA PRO A 196 -9.19 -13.20 1.64
C PRO A 196 -8.13 -13.33 0.53
N HIS A 197 -7.68 -14.56 0.29
CA HIS A 197 -6.75 -14.84 -0.79
C HIS A 197 -7.28 -14.32 -2.15
N ARG A 198 -6.42 -13.72 -2.99
CA ARG A 198 -6.76 -13.08 -4.27
C ARG A 198 -7.70 -13.94 -5.14
N ARG A 199 -7.44 -15.23 -5.28
CA ARG A 199 -8.31 -16.14 -6.07
C ARG A 199 -9.74 -16.20 -5.56
N LEU A 200 -9.96 -16.06 -4.24
CA LEU A 200 -11.31 -16.03 -3.69
C LEU A 200 -12.02 -14.72 -4.01
N GLN A 201 -11.31 -13.60 -3.96
CA GLN A 201 -11.83 -12.30 -4.36
C GLN A 201 -12.24 -12.29 -5.85
N GLU A 202 -11.37 -12.79 -6.73
CA GLU A 202 -11.65 -12.97 -8.16
C GLU A 202 -12.89 -13.84 -8.39
N LYS A 203 -12.97 -14.98 -7.72
CA LYS A 203 -14.12 -15.89 -7.81
C LYS A 203 -15.41 -15.20 -7.38
N GLN A 204 -15.40 -14.49 -6.25
CA GLN A 204 -16.58 -13.77 -5.75
C GLN A 204 -17.05 -12.68 -6.72
N LEU A 205 -16.14 -11.91 -7.31
CA LEU A 205 -16.49 -10.92 -8.31
C LEU A 205 -17.11 -11.57 -9.55
N MET A 206 -16.50 -12.63 -10.07
CA MET A 206 -17.02 -13.35 -11.25
C MET A 206 -18.40 -13.97 -11.00
N GLU A 207 -18.63 -14.53 -9.81
CA GLU A 207 -19.95 -15.07 -9.42
C GLU A 207 -21.02 -13.99 -9.33
N ARG A 208 -20.69 -12.78 -8.84
CA ARG A 208 -21.64 -11.64 -8.78
C ARG A 208 -22.02 -11.17 -10.18
N ILE A 209 -21.02 -10.96 -11.06
CA ILE A 209 -21.27 -10.58 -12.46
C ILE A 209 -22.13 -11.66 -13.15
N ASN A 210 -21.76 -12.93 -13.02
CA ASN A 210 -22.50 -14.02 -13.65
C ASN A 210 -23.98 -14.05 -13.18
N ARG A 211 -24.21 -13.92 -11.88
CA ARG A 211 -25.58 -13.91 -11.33
C ARG A 211 -26.40 -12.74 -11.85
N ALA A 212 -25.81 -11.55 -11.97
CA ALA A 212 -26.49 -10.38 -12.54
C ALA A 212 -26.92 -10.64 -13.99
N LEU A 213 -26.00 -11.15 -14.82
CA LEU A 213 -26.27 -11.46 -16.21
C LEU A 213 -27.31 -12.58 -16.39
N GLU A 214 -27.32 -13.60 -15.51
CA GLU A 214 -28.34 -14.67 -15.52
C GLU A 214 -29.74 -14.16 -15.15
N THR A 215 -29.81 -13.09 -14.35
CA THR A 215 -31.07 -12.44 -13.99
C THR A 215 -31.49 -11.33 -14.94
N GLY A 216 -30.79 -11.16 -16.07
CA GLY A 216 -31.10 -10.19 -17.11
C GLY A 216 -30.64 -8.76 -16.80
N LYS A 217 -29.76 -8.56 -15.82
CA LYS A 217 -29.22 -7.22 -15.48
C LYS A 217 -27.99 -6.88 -16.30
N ASP A 218 -27.90 -5.62 -16.73
CA ASP A 218 -26.65 -5.04 -17.19
C ASP A 218 -25.72 -4.76 -16.00
N VAL A 219 -24.39 -4.86 -16.22
CA VAL A 219 -23.40 -4.66 -15.17
C VAL A 219 -22.50 -3.47 -15.51
N LEU A 220 -22.38 -2.51 -14.59
CA LEU A 220 -21.49 -1.36 -14.69
C LEU A 220 -20.38 -1.48 -13.64
N LEU A 221 -19.13 -1.44 -14.10
CA LEU A 221 -17.92 -1.49 -13.27
C LEU A 221 -17.12 -0.19 -13.45
N PRO A 222 -17.35 0.83 -12.61
CA PRO A 222 -16.48 2.00 -12.55
C PRO A 222 -15.12 1.60 -11.95
N VAL A 223 -14.03 1.87 -12.67
CA VAL A 223 -12.66 1.45 -12.31
C VAL A 223 -11.66 2.56 -12.64
N PRO A 224 -10.45 2.58 -12.06
CA PRO A 224 -9.35 3.40 -12.59
C PRO A 224 -9.05 3.06 -14.04
N ALA A 225 -8.70 4.08 -14.84
CA ALA A 225 -8.35 3.89 -16.26
C ALA A 225 -7.11 3.00 -16.45
N ILE A 226 -6.20 2.97 -15.46
CA ILE A 226 -4.95 2.18 -15.45
C ILE A 226 -5.02 1.14 -14.32
N GLY A 227 -4.75 -0.11 -14.62
CA GLY A 227 -4.61 -1.22 -13.66
C GLY A 227 -5.86 -2.07 -13.54
N LEU A 228 -6.77 -1.76 -12.63
CA LEU A 228 -7.91 -2.61 -12.26
C LEU A 228 -8.83 -2.96 -13.43
N GLY A 229 -9.09 -2.02 -14.34
CA GLY A 229 -9.94 -2.26 -15.50
C GLY A 229 -9.37 -3.36 -16.41
N GLN A 230 -8.08 -3.33 -16.69
CA GLN A 230 -7.39 -4.31 -17.52
C GLN A 230 -7.30 -5.69 -16.83
N GLU A 231 -7.13 -5.70 -15.50
CA GLU A 231 -7.17 -6.92 -14.68
C GLU A 231 -8.53 -7.61 -14.79
N ILE A 232 -9.63 -6.86 -14.66
CA ILE A 232 -11.00 -7.39 -14.77
C ILE A 232 -11.27 -7.89 -16.19
N LEU A 233 -10.84 -7.15 -17.22
CA LEU A 233 -10.97 -7.59 -18.61
C LEU A 233 -10.26 -8.91 -18.84
N LYS A 234 -9.00 -9.04 -18.38
CA LYS A 234 -8.25 -10.30 -18.50
C LYS A 234 -8.92 -11.43 -17.74
N LEU A 235 -9.47 -11.13 -16.54
CA LEU A 235 -10.19 -12.12 -15.74
C LEU A 235 -11.45 -12.59 -16.45
N LEU A 236 -12.29 -11.69 -16.98
CA LEU A 236 -13.48 -12.05 -17.77
C LEU A 236 -13.13 -12.87 -19.02
N ARG A 237 -12.01 -12.54 -19.69
CA ARG A 237 -11.54 -13.29 -20.88
C ARG A 237 -11.17 -14.73 -20.57
N SER A 238 -10.58 -14.98 -19.39
CA SER A 238 -9.99 -16.29 -19.05
C SER A 238 -10.84 -17.14 -18.11
N HIS A 239 -11.87 -16.56 -17.46
CA HIS A 239 -12.67 -17.29 -16.49
C HIS A 239 -13.68 -18.23 -17.16
N HIS A 240 -13.76 -19.47 -16.67
CA HIS A 240 -14.56 -20.55 -17.26
C HIS A 240 -16.05 -20.23 -17.42
N GLN A 241 -16.63 -19.34 -16.59
CA GLN A 241 -18.04 -18.94 -16.70
C GLN A 241 -18.31 -18.00 -17.89
N PHE A 242 -17.29 -17.34 -18.40
CA PHE A 242 -17.41 -16.34 -19.47
C PHE A 242 -16.74 -16.77 -20.77
N THR A 243 -15.71 -17.61 -20.72
CA THR A 243 -15.03 -18.12 -21.93
C THR A 243 -16.02 -18.83 -22.85
N GLY A 244 -16.13 -18.33 -24.09
CA GLY A 244 -17.07 -18.85 -25.09
C GLY A 244 -18.52 -18.39 -24.93
N ARG A 245 -18.85 -17.62 -23.90
CA ARG A 245 -20.20 -17.08 -23.70
C ARG A 245 -20.47 -15.94 -24.66
N ASP A 246 -21.62 -15.95 -25.31
CA ASP A 246 -22.09 -14.87 -26.16
C ASP A 246 -22.44 -13.65 -25.29
N LEU A 247 -21.45 -12.81 -25.05
CA LEU A 247 -21.50 -11.65 -24.14
C LEU A 247 -20.65 -10.53 -24.73
N ASP A 248 -21.19 -9.33 -24.73
CA ASP A 248 -20.48 -8.11 -25.07
C ASP A 248 -20.01 -7.36 -23.83
N ILE A 249 -18.71 -7.03 -23.82
CA ILE A 249 -18.07 -6.21 -22.79
C ILE A 249 -17.68 -4.87 -23.44
N TRP A 250 -18.31 -3.80 -22.99
CA TRP A 250 -18.07 -2.47 -23.48
C TRP A 250 -17.04 -1.76 -22.62
N VAL A 251 -16.01 -1.21 -23.24
CA VAL A 251 -14.86 -0.61 -22.57
C VAL A 251 -14.75 0.86 -22.93
N ASP A 252 -14.78 1.72 -21.93
CA ASP A 252 -14.62 3.17 -22.05
C ASP A 252 -13.30 3.53 -22.74
N HIS A 253 -13.27 4.72 -23.35
CA HIS A 253 -12.14 5.23 -24.12
C HIS A 253 -10.83 5.26 -23.32
N SER A 254 -10.83 5.81 -22.09
CA SER A 254 -9.62 5.91 -21.25
C SER A 254 -9.09 4.54 -20.83
N VAL A 255 -9.99 3.62 -20.43
CA VAL A 255 -9.62 2.24 -20.12
C VAL A 255 -9.11 1.52 -21.37
N ALA A 256 -9.76 1.73 -22.53
CA ALA A 256 -9.36 1.12 -23.79
C ALA A 256 -8.00 1.60 -24.28
N LEU A 257 -7.68 2.86 -24.09
CA LEU A 257 -6.36 3.41 -24.41
C LEU A 257 -5.25 2.71 -23.64
N THR A 258 -5.45 2.49 -22.33
CA THR A 258 -4.49 1.74 -21.53
C THR A 258 -4.36 0.29 -21.99
N CYS A 259 -5.47 -0.34 -22.43
CA CYS A 259 -5.40 -1.67 -23.05
C CYS A 259 -4.49 -1.70 -24.29
N ASP A 260 -4.55 -0.65 -25.13
CA ASP A 260 -3.67 -0.55 -26.31
C ASP A 260 -2.21 -0.45 -25.94
N ILE A 261 -1.88 0.39 -24.97
CA ILE A 261 -0.51 0.51 -24.46
C ILE A 261 -0.04 -0.82 -23.85
N TYR A 262 -0.91 -1.53 -23.12
CA TYR A 262 -0.57 -2.86 -22.59
C TYR A 262 -0.27 -3.87 -23.69
N LEU A 263 -0.96 -3.80 -24.83
CA LEU A 263 -0.66 -4.67 -25.99
C LEU A 263 0.71 -4.33 -26.61
N GLU A 264 1.10 -3.05 -26.66
CA GLU A 264 2.43 -2.65 -27.11
C GLU A 264 3.53 -3.12 -26.15
N LEU A 265 3.23 -3.14 -24.85
CA LEU A 265 4.15 -3.52 -23.77
C LEU A 265 4.15 -5.02 -23.46
N LEU A 266 3.43 -5.84 -24.23
CA LEU A 266 3.30 -7.28 -23.97
C LEU A 266 4.63 -8.01 -23.74
N PRO A 267 5.76 -7.68 -24.42
CA PRO A 267 7.06 -8.29 -24.14
C PRO A 267 7.61 -8.04 -22.73
N GLN A 268 7.11 -7.01 -22.03
CA GLN A 268 7.52 -6.63 -20.67
C GLN A 268 6.66 -7.31 -19.58
N PHE A 269 5.57 -7.96 -19.99
CA PHE A 269 4.66 -8.63 -19.04
C PHE A 269 5.22 -10.00 -18.59
N PRO A 270 4.67 -10.57 -17.51
CA PRO A 270 5.01 -11.92 -17.06
C PRO A 270 4.87 -12.96 -18.19
N LEU A 271 5.71 -13.99 -18.15
CA LEU A 271 5.68 -15.06 -19.16
C LEU A 271 4.32 -15.75 -19.26
N SER A 272 3.58 -15.86 -18.18
CA SER A 272 2.20 -16.40 -18.15
C SER A 272 1.26 -15.59 -19.04
N VAL A 273 1.35 -14.26 -18.98
CA VAL A 273 0.56 -13.32 -19.79
C VAL A 273 0.98 -13.40 -21.27
N GLN A 274 2.29 -13.38 -21.54
CA GLN A 274 2.82 -13.51 -22.90
C GLN A 274 2.38 -14.84 -23.55
N ASN A 275 2.43 -15.95 -22.81
CA ASN A 275 1.98 -17.25 -23.29
C ASN A 275 0.48 -17.27 -23.54
N PHE A 276 -0.33 -16.68 -22.66
CA PHE A 276 -1.75 -16.54 -22.91
C PHE A 276 -2.02 -15.77 -24.22
N ALA A 277 -1.33 -14.65 -24.41
CA ALA A 277 -1.50 -13.78 -25.59
C ALA A 277 -1.10 -14.43 -26.93
N LYS A 278 -0.25 -15.48 -26.91
CA LYS A 278 0.08 -16.26 -28.11
C LYS A 278 -1.09 -17.11 -28.62
N HIS A 279 -1.99 -17.50 -27.72
CA HIS A 279 -3.09 -18.43 -28.04
C HIS A 279 -4.44 -17.73 -28.06
N GLN A 280 -4.58 -16.61 -27.32
CA GLN A 280 -5.83 -15.87 -27.20
C GLN A 280 -5.53 -14.39 -27.00
N PRO A 281 -6.19 -13.46 -27.74
CA PRO A 281 -5.99 -12.03 -27.54
C PRO A 281 -6.38 -11.61 -26.11
N LEU A 282 -5.58 -10.72 -25.52
CA LEU A 282 -5.86 -10.20 -24.17
C LEU A 282 -7.17 -9.40 -24.16
N PHE A 283 -7.36 -8.55 -25.16
CA PHE A 283 -8.49 -7.60 -25.21
C PHE A 283 -9.27 -7.74 -26.52
N TRP A 284 -8.88 -7.05 -27.56
CA TRP A 284 -9.64 -6.85 -28.80
C TRP A 284 -9.63 -8.09 -29.71
N ASP A 285 -10.75 -8.72 -29.90
CA ASP A 285 -11.06 -9.63 -31.02
C ASP A 285 -12.55 -9.98 -30.97
N GLU A 286 -13.32 -9.53 -31.95
CA GLU A 286 -14.76 -9.75 -32.01
C GLU A 286 -15.16 -11.22 -32.33
N ARG A 287 -14.21 -12.05 -32.77
CA ARG A 287 -14.45 -13.48 -33.06
C ARG A 287 -14.40 -14.35 -31.82
N ILE A 288 -13.89 -13.80 -30.70
CA ILE A 288 -13.67 -14.56 -29.44
C ILE A 288 -14.61 -14.03 -28.37
N CYS A 289 -15.45 -14.91 -27.85
CA CYS A 289 -16.37 -14.61 -26.77
C CYS A 289 -15.73 -14.84 -25.38
N PRO A 290 -15.98 -13.93 -24.43
CA PRO A 290 -16.77 -12.70 -24.51
C PRO A 290 -16.11 -11.67 -25.43
N ARG A 291 -16.92 -10.94 -26.22
CA ARG A 291 -16.39 -9.91 -27.12
C ARG A 291 -16.11 -8.62 -26.35
N MET A 292 -14.90 -8.11 -26.46
CA MET A 292 -14.52 -6.81 -25.90
C MET A 292 -14.59 -5.76 -26.98
N ARG A 293 -15.41 -4.74 -26.74
CA ARG A 293 -15.69 -3.68 -27.70
C ARG A 293 -15.36 -2.33 -27.10
N ARG A 294 -14.79 -1.44 -27.92
CA ARG A 294 -14.53 -0.06 -27.51
C ARG A 294 -15.83 0.74 -27.54
N LEU A 295 -15.98 1.57 -26.55
CA LEU A 295 -17.09 2.48 -26.45
C LEU A 295 -16.67 3.85 -27.00
N ASP A 296 -16.89 4.05 -28.32
CA ASP A 296 -16.48 5.30 -29.01
C ASP A 296 -17.38 6.50 -28.68
N ARG A 297 -18.56 6.28 -28.12
CA ARG A 297 -19.51 7.32 -27.70
C ARG A 297 -20.31 6.84 -26.49
N PRO A 298 -20.68 7.75 -25.58
CA PRO A 298 -21.45 7.40 -24.38
C PRO A 298 -22.93 7.07 -24.68
N ASN A 299 -23.22 6.34 -25.72
CA ASN A 299 -24.52 5.80 -25.99
C ASN A 299 -24.42 4.59 -26.93
N PRO A 300 -24.03 3.41 -26.40
CA PRO A 300 -24.19 2.18 -27.14
C PRO A 300 -25.66 1.87 -27.16
N LEU A 301 -26.39 2.64 -27.97
CA LEU A 301 -27.80 2.50 -28.13
C LEU A 301 -28.17 1.07 -28.51
N LEU A 302 -28.84 0.37 -27.57
CA LEU A 302 -30.28 0.16 -27.81
C LEU A 302 -30.61 -1.00 -28.73
N LEU A 303 -29.67 -1.83 -29.20
CA LEU A 303 -29.98 -2.79 -30.25
C LEU A 303 -29.77 -4.27 -29.84
N GLU A 304 -29.31 -4.54 -28.62
CA GLU A 304 -29.10 -5.93 -28.20
C GLU A 304 -29.99 -6.29 -27.02
N GLU A 305 -30.77 -7.35 -27.16
CA GLU A 305 -31.67 -7.88 -26.14
C GLU A 305 -30.94 -8.59 -24.98
N ASN A 306 -29.62 -8.77 -25.08
CA ASN A 306 -28.83 -9.53 -24.12
C ASN A 306 -28.19 -8.62 -23.06
N PRO A 307 -28.08 -9.06 -21.80
CA PRO A 307 -27.35 -8.35 -20.77
C PRO A 307 -25.87 -8.12 -21.12
N ARG A 308 -25.34 -6.95 -20.76
CA ARG A 308 -24.02 -6.46 -21.13
C ARG A 308 -23.19 -6.12 -19.90
N VAL A 309 -21.87 -6.04 -20.09
CA VAL A 309 -20.91 -5.57 -19.07
C VAL A 309 -20.24 -4.29 -19.57
N PHE A 310 -20.19 -3.26 -18.73
CA PHE A 310 -19.53 -2.00 -19.01
C PHE A 310 -18.37 -1.81 -18.04
N ILE A 311 -17.16 -1.61 -18.55
CA ILE A 311 -15.97 -1.26 -17.77
C ILE A 311 -15.58 0.15 -18.14
N VAL A 312 -15.75 1.07 -17.21
CA VAL A 312 -15.68 2.50 -17.45
C VAL A 312 -14.77 3.19 -16.45
N ASP A 313 -14.17 4.30 -16.85
CA ASP A 313 -13.41 5.13 -15.94
C ASP A 313 -14.33 5.72 -14.86
N TYR A 314 -13.96 5.55 -13.59
CA TYR A 314 -14.74 6.08 -12.46
C TYR A 314 -14.84 7.61 -12.48
N GLN A 315 -13.92 8.30 -13.16
CA GLN A 315 -13.94 9.75 -13.34
C GLN A 315 -14.95 10.21 -14.38
N SER A 316 -15.39 9.33 -15.28
CA SER A 316 -16.40 9.62 -16.29
C SER A 316 -17.76 9.98 -15.66
N ASP A 317 -18.63 10.65 -16.43
CA ASP A 317 -20.03 10.80 -16.05
C ASP A 317 -20.75 9.44 -16.17
N LEU A 318 -20.88 8.74 -15.06
CA LEU A 318 -21.45 7.39 -15.02
C LEU A 318 -22.91 7.35 -15.46
N TRP A 319 -23.63 8.48 -15.31
CA TRP A 319 -25.03 8.55 -15.69
C TRP A 319 -25.26 8.32 -17.18
N GLN A 320 -24.32 8.71 -18.02
CA GLN A 320 -24.43 8.54 -19.47
C GLN A 320 -24.52 7.07 -19.91
N TYR A 321 -24.06 6.12 -19.08
CA TYR A 321 -24.10 4.68 -19.38
C TYR A 321 -25.44 4.03 -18.99
N VAL A 322 -26.12 4.55 -17.96
CA VAL A 322 -27.36 3.98 -17.41
C VAL A 322 -28.57 4.76 -17.92
N THR A 323 -28.63 4.98 -19.25
CA THR A 323 -29.72 5.76 -19.86
C THR A 323 -30.97 4.95 -20.17
N ASP A 324 -30.85 3.63 -20.27
CA ASP A 324 -31.99 2.74 -20.51
C ASP A 324 -32.73 2.49 -19.20
N LYS A 325 -33.86 3.21 -19.04
CA LYS A 325 -34.74 3.08 -17.88
C LYS A 325 -35.53 1.77 -17.85
N THR A 326 -35.44 0.95 -18.88
CA THR A 326 -36.15 -0.33 -19.00
C THR A 326 -35.32 -1.52 -18.56
N ALA A 327 -33.99 -1.38 -18.53
CA ALA A 327 -33.06 -2.41 -18.08
C ALA A 327 -32.80 -2.30 -16.56
N ASP A 328 -32.69 -3.44 -15.91
CA ASP A 328 -32.18 -3.52 -14.54
C ASP A 328 -30.65 -3.49 -14.54
N TRP A 329 -30.05 -2.78 -13.61
CA TRP A 329 -28.59 -2.57 -13.53
C TRP A 329 -28.01 -3.04 -12.21
N LEU A 330 -26.83 -3.63 -12.29
CA LEU A 330 -25.93 -3.83 -11.15
C LEU A 330 -24.69 -2.95 -11.33
N VAL A 331 -24.50 -1.98 -10.44
CA VAL A 331 -23.29 -1.16 -10.35
C VAL A 331 -22.38 -1.77 -9.30
N LEU A 332 -21.19 -2.20 -9.70
CA LEU A 332 -20.18 -2.82 -8.83
C LEU A 332 -19.04 -1.85 -8.59
N LEU A 333 -18.90 -1.38 -7.35
CA LEU A 333 -17.86 -0.44 -6.94
C LEU A 333 -16.70 -1.17 -6.26
N PRO A 334 -15.45 -0.89 -6.61
CA PRO A 334 -14.31 -1.48 -5.91
C PRO A 334 -14.23 -0.97 -4.47
N GLU A 335 -14.05 -1.88 -3.52
CA GLU A 335 -13.73 -1.55 -2.13
C GLU A 335 -12.28 -1.07 -2.06
N HIS A 336 -12.09 0.24 -1.87
CA HIS A 336 -10.78 0.84 -1.70
C HIS A 336 -10.80 1.79 -0.50
N PRO A 337 -9.77 1.78 0.39
CA PRO A 337 -9.76 2.63 1.58
C PRO A 337 -9.78 4.13 1.29
N GLN A 338 -9.15 4.55 0.19
CA GLN A 338 -9.14 5.95 -0.30
C GLN A 338 -10.33 6.26 -1.21
N LYS A 339 -11.25 5.30 -1.40
CA LYS A 339 -12.54 5.43 -2.08
C LYS A 339 -12.48 6.17 -3.42
N TYR A 340 -12.13 5.47 -4.49
CA TYR A 340 -12.29 6.00 -5.85
C TYR A 340 -13.72 6.53 -6.09
N LEU A 341 -14.72 5.82 -5.57
CA LEU A 341 -16.11 6.22 -5.60
C LEU A 341 -16.85 5.59 -4.42
N ASP A 342 -17.23 6.43 -3.45
CA ASP A 342 -18.05 5.99 -2.31
C ASP A 342 -19.48 5.66 -2.78
N PRO A 343 -20.09 4.54 -2.34
CA PRO A 343 -21.50 4.27 -2.59
C PRO A 343 -22.43 5.43 -2.20
N ASP A 344 -22.09 6.17 -1.15
CA ASP A 344 -22.87 7.33 -0.68
C ASP A 344 -22.44 8.65 -1.35
N SER A 345 -21.56 8.60 -2.36
CA SER A 345 -21.11 9.79 -3.08
C SER A 345 -22.27 10.54 -3.74
N PRO A 346 -22.29 11.89 -3.68
CA PRO A 346 -23.27 12.71 -4.43
C PRO A 346 -23.34 12.38 -5.93
N ARG A 347 -22.25 11.88 -6.53
CA ARG A 347 -22.20 11.43 -7.92
C ARG A 347 -23.13 10.25 -8.20
N LEU A 348 -23.48 9.45 -7.19
CA LEU A 348 -24.37 8.29 -7.29
C LEU A 348 -25.81 8.58 -6.84
N ASN A 349 -26.13 9.78 -6.39
CA ASN A 349 -27.48 10.14 -5.93
C ASN A 349 -28.57 9.86 -6.97
N LEU A 350 -28.28 10.05 -8.25
CA LEU A 350 -29.22 9.74 -9.32
C LEU A 350 -29.49 8.23 -9.41
N PHE A 351 -28.49 7.38 -9.22
CA PHE A 351 -28.64 5.93 -9.23
C PHE A 351 -29.50 5.45 -8.08
N HIS A 352 -29.33 6.01 -6.89
CA HIS A 352 -30.16 5.70 -5.72
C HIS A 352 -31.65 6.05 -5.92
N SER A 353 -31.95 6.98 -6.82
CA SER A 353 -33.32 7.37 -7.12
C SER A 353 -34.04 6.39 -8.07
N LEU A 354 -33.32 5.46 -8.70
CA LEU A 354 -33.85 4.49 -9.65
C LEU A 354 -34.07 3.13 -8.98
N SER A 355 -35.29 2.62 -9.01
CA SER A 355 -35.62 1.29 -8.50
C SER A 355 -35.00 0.14 -9.32
N SER A 356 -34.60 0.42 -10.57
CA SER A 356 -33.96 -0.55 -11.47
C SER A 356 -32.45 -0.66 -11.27
N VAL A 357 -31.83 0.14 -10.39
CA VAL A 357 -30.38 0.13 -10.15
C VAL A 357 -30.08 -0.43 -8.76
N THR A 358 -29.20 -1.43 -8.72
CA THR A 358 -28.63 -1.96 -7.48
C THR A 358 -27.15 -1.59 -7.42
N ILE A 359 -26.68 -1.04 -6.30
CA ILE A 359 -25.28 -0.72 -6.08
C ILE A 359 -24.72 -1.70 -5.05
N GLU A 360 -23.62 -2.36 -5.39
CA GLU A 360 -22.90 -3.27 -4.50
C GLU A 360 -21.40 -2.95 -4.55
N THR A 361 -20.67 -3.29 -3.50
CA THR A 361 -19.22 -3.21 -3.47
C THR A 361 -18.59 -4.58 -3.70
N TYR A 362 -17.36 -4.60 -4.23
CA TYR A 362 -16.55 -5.82 -4.35
C TYR A 362 -15.12 -5.57 -3.94
N LEU A 363 -14.51 -6.57 -3.31
CA LEU A 363 -13.10 -6.55 -2.99
C LEU A 363 -12.30 -7.21 -4.12
N LEU A 364 -11.37 -6.47 -4.69
CA LEU A 364 -10.32 -6.96 -5.59
C LEU A 364 -9.05 -6.15 -5.30
N ALA A 365 -8.43 -6.46 -4.16
CA ALA A 365 -7.39 -5.65 -3.54
C ALA A 365 -6.17 -5.47 -4.47
N GLU A 366 -5.77 -4.22 -4.70
CA GLU A 366 -4.62 -3.85 -5.53
C GLU A 366 -3.33 -3.66 -4.72
N HIS A 367 -3.45 -3.51 -3.40
CA HIS A 367 -2.33 -3.34 -2.46
C HIS A 367 -2.20 -4.55 -1.53
N SER A 368 -1.07 -4.61 -0.84
CA SER A 368 -0.85 -5.62 0.20
C SER A 368 -1.69 -5.35 1.43
N ASP A 369 -2.24 -6.41 2.02
CA ASP A 369 -2.95 -6.35 3.29
C ASP A 369 -1.97 -6.19 4.47
N GLY A 370 -2.49 -5.89 5.67
CA GLY A 370 -1.68 -5.65 6.86
C GLY A 370 -0.74 -6.80 7.21
N ARG A 371 -1.14 -8.05 6.97
CA ARG A 371 -0.28 -9.22 7.19
C ARG A 371 0.91 -9.22 6.25
N ASN A 372 0.68 -8.97 4.97
CA ASN A 372 1.72 -8.97 3.95
C ASN A 372 2.68 -7.79 4.13
N THR A 373 2.15 -6.61 4.49
CA THR A 373 2.95 -5.42 4.82
C THR A 373 3.86 -5.68 6.01
N THR A 374 3.33 -6.24 7.10
CA THR A 374 4.11 -6.63 8.28
C THR A 374 5.17 -7.69 7.93
N GLN A 375 4.82 -8.67 7.10
CA GLN A 375 5.75 -9.70 6.65
C GLN A 375 6.90 -9.11 5.82
N LEU A 376 6.63 -8.15 4.94
CA LEU A 376 7.68 -7.47 4.16
C LEU A 376 8.64 -6.71 5.08
N ILE A 377 8.12 -5.93 6.02
CA ILE A 377 8.92 -5.19 7.00
C ILE A 377 9.86 -6.14 7.76
N HIS A 378 9.34 -7.28 8.24
CA HIS A 378 10.15 -8.27 8.98
C HIS A 378 11.21 -8.96 8.13
N ASN A 379 10.98 -9.17 6.84
CA ASN A 379 11.97 -9.76 5.93
C ASN A 379 13.06 -8.77 5.54
N LEU A 380 12.72 -7.48 5.41
CA LEU A 380 13.66 -6.41 5.10
C LEU A 380 14.52 -6.01 6.29
N ARG A 381 13.99 -6.02 7.50
CA ARG A 381 14.68 -5.67 8.76
C ARG A 381 15.28 -4.26 8.75
N PRO A 382 14.51 -3.19 8.48
CA PRO A 382 15.01 -1.83 8.50
C PRO A 382 15.29 -1.35 9.93
N GLN A 383 15.99 -0.22 10.08
CA GLN A 383 16.06 0.49 11.37
C GLN A 383 14.85 1.42 11.55
N HIS A 384 14.52 2.17 10.50
CA HIS A 384 13.36 3.05 10.45
C HIS A 384 12.32 2.54 9.46
N VAL A 385 11.05 2.61 9.83
CA VAL A 385 9.91 2.39 8.93
C VAL A 385 9.10 3.67 8.88
N VAL A 386 8.99 4.25 7.70
CA VAL A 386 8.17 5.44 7.44
C VAL A 386 6.92 4.97 6.71
N LEU A 387 5.78 5.05 7.38
CA LEU A 387 4.48 4.65 6.86
C LEU A 387 3.85 5.81 6.11
N VAL A 388 3.51 5.60 4.86
CA VAL A 388 2.89 6.58 3.97
C VAL A 388 1.76 5.93 3.19
N HIS A 389 1.04 6.68 2.38
CA HIS A 389 -0.04 6.22 1.49
C HIS A 389 -1.08 5.34 2.20
N GLY A 390 -2.23 5.94 2.47
CA GLY A 390 -3.33 5.36 3.22
C GLY A 390 -3.94 6.36 4.21
N SER A 391 -5.14 6.09 4.68
CA SER A 391 -5.77 6.96 5.68
C SER A 391 -4.95 6.98 6.97
N LEU A 392 -4.90 8.14 7.61
CA LEU A 392 -4.12 8.33 8.84
C LEU A 392 -4.47 7.27 9.91
N ASN A 393 -5.75 6.91 10.04
CA ASN A 393 -6.19 5.89 11.00
C ASN A 393 -5.57 4.52 10.70
N TYR A 394 -5.53 4.10 9.43
CA TYR A 394 -4.93 2.83 9.04
C TYR A 394 -3.42 2.79 9.27
N LEU A 395 -2.73 3.92 8.99
CA LEU A 395 -1.29 4.01 9.25
C LEU A 395 -0.98 4.01 10.75
N LEU A 396 -1.79 4.68 11.56
CA LEU A 396 -1.66 4.66 13.03
C LEU A 396 -1.96 3.28 13.61
N ASP A 397 -2.97 2.57 13.09
CA ASP A 397 -3.26 1.19 13.48
C ASP A 397 -2.06 0.28 13.19
N LEU A 398 -1.48 0.38 11.99
CA LEU A 398 -0.29 -0.37 11.62
C LEU A 398 0.92 -0.02 12.50
N ALA A 399 1.12 1.29 12.78
CA ALA A 399 2.17 1.78 13.67
C ALA A 399 1.95 1.36 15.13
N SER A 400 0.73 1.02 15.53
CA SER A 400 0.41 0.60 16.89
C SER A 400 0.74 -0.86 17.17
N LEU A 401 0.99 -1.68 16.14
CA LEU A 401 1.28 -3.10 16.30
C LEU A 401 2.52 -3.32 17.18
N GLU A 402 2.36 -4.03 18.28
CA GLU A 402 3.45 -4.29 19.22
C GLU A 402 4.65 -4.97 18.56
N GLU A 403 4.40 -5.92 17.67
CA GLU A 403 5.44 -6.61 16.93
C GLU A 403 6.30 -5.70 16.05
N LEU A 404 5.77 -4.58 15.55
CA LEU A 404 6.51 -3.56 14.82
C LEU A 404 7.16 -2.56 15.77
N ARG A 405 6.41 -2.01 16.74
CA ARG A 405 6.89 -1.00 17.70
C ARG A 405 8.09 -1.48 18.53
N ASN A 406 8.08 -2.75 18.89
CA ASN A 406 9.13 -3.34 19.70
C ASN A 406 10.41 -3.67 18.92
N ARG A 407 10.39 -3.53 17.59
CA ARG A 407 11.53 -3.89 16.73
C ARG A 407 12.08 -2.75 15.90
N TYR A 408 11.23 -1.80 15.52
CA TYR A 408 11.55 -0.79 14.52
C TYR A 408 11.20 0.61 15.06
N GLN A 409 11.90 1.61 14.55
CA GLN A 409 11.50 3.00 14.75
C GLN A 409 10.43 3.34 13.71
N LEU A 410 9.18 3.46 14.15
CA LEU A 410 8.03 3.69 13.28
C LEU A 410 7.71 5.17 13.21
N HIS A 411 7.40 5.64 12.01
CA HIS A 411 7.02 7.01 11.72
C HIS A 411 5.78 7.01 10.84
N SER A 412 4.80 7.86 11.17
CA SER A 412 3.65 8.18 10.34
C SER A 412 3.58 9.70 10.25
N PRO A 413 4.37 10.30 9.35
CA PRO A 413 4.54 11.74 9.31
C PRO A 413 3.33 12.44 8.70
N ALA A 414 2.98 13.61 9.23
CA ALA A 414 2.06 14.54 8.61
C ALA A 414 2.76 15.36 7.52
N GLU A 415 1.98 16.05 6.70
CA GLU A 415 2.47 16.99 5.70
C GLU A 415 3.23 18.16 6.31
N GLY A 416 4.21 18.69 5.59
CA GLY A 416 5.04 19.81 6.02
C GLY A 416 6.10 19.44 7.07
N VAL A 417 6.22 18.18 7.46
CA VAL A 417 7.15 17.72 8.49
C VAL A 417 8.48 17.29 7.88
N LEU A 418 9.58 17.77 8.49
CA LEU A 418 10.91 17.22 8.26
C LEU A 418 11.16 16.10 9.26
N LEU A 419 11.25 14.88 8.77
CA LEU A 419 11.53 13.69 9.55
C LEU A 419 13.03 13.43 9.57
N GLU A 420 13.66 13.53 10.74
CA GLU A 420 15.05 13.14 10.94
C GLU A 420 15.16 11.63 11.16
N LEU A 421 16.07 10.98 10.43
CA LEU A 421 16.25 9.53 10.43
C LEU A 421 17.68 9.17 10.85
N PRO A 422 18.01 9.30 12.16
CA PRO A 422 19.36 9.05 12.63
C PRO A 422 19.72 7.56 12.52
N VAL A 423 20.69 7.25 11.69
CA VAL A 423 21.20 5.91 11.47
C VAL A 423 22.60 5.80 12.06
N GLY A 424 22.81 4.85 12.94
CA GLY A 424 24.08 4.63 13.60
C GLY A 424 24.43 3.13 13.72
N ASP A 425 25.62 2.86 14.25
CA ASP A 425 26.01 1.49 14.63
C ASP A 425 25.18 0.93 15.81
N ARG A 426 24.34 1.79 16.39
CA ARG A 426 23.42 1.45 17.46
C ARG A 426 21.99 1.51 16.95
N PHE A 427 21.38 0.37 16.78
CA PHE A 427 19.93 0.29 16.81
C PHE A 427 19.47 0.60 18.23
N VAL A 428 18.81 1.74 18.42
CA VAL A 428 18.17 2.05 19.71
C VAL A 428 16.86 1.31 19.72
N GLN A 429 16.88 0.13 20.36
CA GLN A 429 15.66 -0.65 20.54
C GLN A 429 14.66 0.16 21.37
N PRO A 430 13.39 0.27 20.93
CA PRO A 430 12.35 0.90 21.73
C PRO A 430 12.30 0.28 23.14
N GLN A 431 12.09 1.09 24.16
CA GLN A 431 11.85 0.58 25.49
C GLN A 431 10.58 -0.26 25.49
N SER A 432 10.56 -1.33 26.29
CA SER A 432 9.33 -2.07 26.56
C SER A 432 8.21 -1.10 26.93
N PRO A 433 7.01 -1.24 26.36
CA PRO A 433 5.90 -0.37 26.72
C PRO A 433 5.69 -0.43 28.23
N GLN A 434 5.69 0.73 28.88
CA GLN A 434 5.35 0.82 30.29
C GLN A 434 3.91 0.33 30.46
N PRO A 435 3.62 -0.48 31.48
CA PRO A 435 2.25 -0.87 31.76
C PRO A 435 1.43 0.40 32.02
N VAL A 436 0.36 0.57 31.27
CA VAL A 436 -0.56 1.70 31.46
C VAL A 436 -1.59 1.25 32.47
N TYR A 437 -1.67 1.96 33.59
CA TYR A 437 -2.67 1.74 34.61
C TYR A 437 -3.87 2.65 34.32
N TYR A 438 -5.05 2.04 34.32
CA TYR A 438 -6.30 2.76 34.19
C TYR A 438 -7.13 2.55 35.46
N GLU A 439 -7.78 3.59 35.94
CA GLU A 439 -8.76 3.50 37.02
C GLU A 439 -10.14 3.27 36.39
N GLY A 440 -10.86 2.28 36.87
CA GLY A 440 -12.22 1.96 36.44
C GLY A 440 -13.05 1.43 37.61
N GLU A 441 -14.36 1.48 37.48
CA GLU A 441 -15.29 0.99 38.49
C GLU A 441 -15.73 -0.44 38.12
N LEU A 442 -15.84 -1.30 39.15
CA LEU A 442 -16.32 -2.66 39.04
C LEU A 442 -17.74 -2.75 39.59
N GLU A 443 -18.64 -3.25 38.78
CA GLU A 443 -20.02 -3.53 39.19
C GLU A 443 -20.29 -5.06 39.10
N GLU A 444 -20.63 -5.66 40.24
CA GLU A 444 -21.07 -7.06 40.24
C GLU A 444 -22.54 -7.15 39.80
N THR A 445 -22.76 -7.94 38.77
CA THR A 445 -24.10 -8.26 38.26
C THR A 445 -24.43 -9.72 38.52
N GLU A 446 -25.73 -10.10 38.52
CA GLU A 446 -26.16 -11.47 38.75
C GLU A 446 -25.55 -12.50 37.78
N THR A 447 -25.01 -12.06 36.64
CA THR A 447 -24.47 -12.90 35.57
C THR A 447 -22.98 -12.75 35.36
N GLY A 448 -22.30 -11.82 36.09
CA GLY A 448 -20.85 -11.57 35.93
C GLY A 448 -20.39 -10.26 36.55
N ILE A 449 -19.19 -9.90 36.23
CA ILE A 449 -18.58 -8.64 36.65
C ILE A 449 -18.55 -7.68 35.45
N ALA A 450 -19.19 -6.52 35.58
CA ALA A 450 -19.09 -5.44 34.63
C ALA A 450 -17.96 -4.48 35.00
N LEU A 451 -17.11 -4.14 34.05
CA LEU A 451 -16.07 -3.15 34.21
C LEU A 451 -16.52 -1.86 33.52
N ILE A 452 -16.75 -0.81 34.31
CA ILE A 452 -17.11 0.52 33.79
C ILE A 452 -15.82 1.31 33.62
N LEU A 453 -15.52 1.65 32.38
CA LEU A 453 -14.33 2.44 32.04
C LEU A 453 -14.69 3.90 31.86
N PRO A 454 -13.81 4.83 32.28
CA PRO A 454 -13.99 6.26 31.99
C PRO A 454 -14.12 6.53 30.48
N ASP A 455 -14.85 7.61 30.14
CA ASP A 455 -15.11 7.99 28.75
C ASP A 455 -13.83 8.22 27.93
N ASP A 456 -12.78 8.73 28.57
CA ASP A 456 -11.46 8.94 27.95
C ASP A 456 -10.82 7.63 27.47
N ILE A 457 -11.14 6.51 28.09
CA ILE A 457 -10.64 5.18 27.74
C ILE A 457 -11.57 4.52 26.73
N SER A 458 -12.88 4.60 26.95
CA SER A 458 -13.88 3.98 26.07
C SER A 458 -13.88 4.57 24.66
N ASN A 459 -13.46 5.83 24.50
CA ASN A 459 -13.32 6.53 23.22
C ASN A 459 -11.93 6.37 22.57
N ASP A 460 -10.96 5.76 23.26
CA ASP A 460 -9.64 5.47 22.67
C ASP A 460 -9.76 4.34 21.64
N SER A 461 -9.37 4.65 20.38
CA SER A 461 -9.42 3.68 19.29
C SER A 461 -8.59 2.42 19.56
N ARG A 462 -7.55 2.52 20.39
CA ARG A 462 -6.71 1.40 20.83
C ARG A 462 -7.48 0.37 21.64
N TRP A 463 -8.55 0.78 22.31
CA TRP A 463 -9.40 -0.11 23.09
C TRP A 463 -10.07 -1.20 22.25
N LYS A 464 -10.42 -0.90 21.00
CA LYS A 464 -11.00 -1.88 20.06
C LYS A 464 -10.00 -2.96 19.64
N ASN A 465 -8.71 -2.71 19.83
CA ASN A 465 -7.62 -3.61 19.42
C ASN A 465 -6.92 -4.32 20.60
N ILE A 466 -7.46 -4.21 21.84
CA ILE A 466 -6.86 -4.81 23.04
C ILE A 466 -6.71 -6.34 22.95
N ALA A 467 -7.53 -7.00 22.11
CA ALA A 467 -7.43 -8.45 21.93
C ALA A 467 -7.79 -8.84 20.49
N ASP A 468 -6.80 -9.22 19.69
CA ASP A 468 -6.97 -9.81 18.37
C ASP A 468 -7.73 -11.15 18.39
N THR A 469 -7.85 -11.77 19.56
CA THR A 469 -8.63 -12.99 19.83
C THR A 469 -10.03 -12.71 20.34
N GLY A 470 -10.36 -11.47 20.70
CA GLY A 470 -11.58 -11.11 21.43
C GLY A 470 -11.60 -11.57 22.89
N ILE A 471 -10.47 -12.13 23.41
CA ILE A 471 -10.36 -12.62 24.78
C ILE A 471 -9.58 -11.61 25.63
N ILE A 472 -10.19 -11.18 26.74
CA ILE A 472 -9.59 -10.32 27.73
C ILE A 472 -9.38 -11.16 29.00
N GLN A 473 -8.17 -11.15 29.52
CA GLN A 473 -7.83 -11.75 30.78
C GLN A 473 -7.75 -10.68 31.87
N ALA A 474 -8.54 -10.80 32.92
CA ALA A 474 -8.50 -9.92 34.10
C ALA A 474 -8.04 -10.70 35.32
N ARG A 475 -7.14 -10.15 36.12
CA ARG A 475 -6.68 -10.74 37.37
C ARG A 475 -6.42 -9.67 38.43
N TRP A 476 -6.67 -10.04 39.68
CA TRP A 476 -6.27 -9.22 40.83
C TRP A 476 -4.77 -9.35 41.09
N GLN A 477 -4.09 -8.23 41.18
CA GLN A 477 -2.69 -8.16 41.58
C GLN A 477 -2.51 -7.01 42.59
N ASN A 478 -2.10 -7.32 43.83
CA ASN A 478 -1.90 -6.30 44.88
C ASN A 478 -3.09 -5.35 45.09
N ASN A 479 -4.30 -5.83 45.08
CA ASN A 479 -5.53 -5.08 45.23
C ASN A 479 -5.93 -4.20 44.02
N GLU A 480 -5.27 -4.38 42.88
CA GLU A 480 -5.58 -3.72 41.60
C GLU A 480 -6.03 -4.78 40.58
N LEU A 481 -7.01 -4.40 39.74
CA LEU A 481 -7.44 -5.25 38.63
C LEU A 481 -6.58 -4.96 37.40
N VAL A 482 -5.78 -5.95 37.00
CA VAL A 482 -4.96 -5.88 35.80
C VAL A 482 -5.68 -6.58 34.67
N ILE A 483 -5.91 -5.83 33.57
CA ILE A 483 -6.58 -6.32 32.38
C ILE A 483 -5.56 -6.39 31.24
N LYS A 484 -5.52 -7.51 30.52
CA LYS A 484 -4.75 -7.62 29.28
C LYS A 484 -5.52 -8.35 28.21
N GLY A 485 -5.32 -7.96 26.96
CA GLY A 485 -5.77 -8.72 25.81
C GLY A 485 -4.94 -9.99 25.64
N VAL A 486 -5.57 -11.09 25.25
CA VAL A 486 -4.90 -12.35 24.98
C VAL A 486 -4.62 -12.45 23.48
N SER A 487 -3.34 -12.52 23.10
CA SER A 487 -2.95 -12.70 21.70
C SER A 487 -3.13 -14.14 21.23
N GLN A 488 -3.30 -14.35 19.91
CA GLN A 488 -3.38 -15.69 19.32
C GLN A 488 -2.15 -16.54 19.70
N ARG A 489 -0.99 -15.93 19.83
CA ARG A 489 0.26 -16.60 20.23
C ARG A 489 0.22 -17.09 21.67
N GLU A 490 -0.37 -16.30 22.58
CA GLU A 490 -0.56 -16.71 23.98
C GLU A 490 -1.54 -17.87 24.09
N LEU A 491 -2.61 -17.88 23.30
CA LEU A 491 -3.56 -19.01 23.24
C LEU A 491 -2.90 -20.30 22.74
N LEU A 492 -2.05 -20.21 21.73
CA LEU A 492 -1.33 -21.36 21.18
C LEU A 492 -0.24 -21.89 22.15
N ASN A 493 0.33 -21.03 22.98
CA ASN A 493 1.33 -21.39 23.98
C ASN A 493 0.71 -21.84 25.33
N SER A 494 -0.58 -21.60 25.56
CA SER A 494 -1.26 -21.98 26.83
C SER A 494 -1.43 -23.48 27.04
N HIS A 495 -1.06 -24.32 26.07
CA HIS A 495 -1.00 -25.79 26.26
C HIS A 495 0.24 -26.27 26.99
N ASN A 496 1.22 -25.42 27.28
CA ASN A 496 2.31 -25.71 28.21
C ASN A 496 2.05 -24.95 29.51
N GLN A 497 1.33 -25.60 30.42
CA GLN A 497 1.09 -25.11 31.78
C GLN A 497 2.41 -24.92 32.55
N ASP A 498 2.42 -23.87 33.38
CA ASP A 498 3.38 -23.46 34.38
C ASP A 498 4.57 -22.63 33.88
N ARG A 499 4.31 -21.31 33.73
CA ARG A 499 5.18 -20.23 34.22
C ARG A 499 4.60 -18.87 33.81
N ILE A 500 3.72 -18.36 34.64
CA ILE A 500 3.46 -16.91 34.70
C ILE A 500 4.54 -16.36 35.64
N SER A 501 5.68 -15.99 35.14
CA SER A 501 6.63 -15.16 35.87
C SER A 501 6.44 -13.70 35.41
N SER A 502 6.45 -12.83 36.38
CA SER A 502 6.35 -11.37 36.28
C SER A 502 7.52 -10.71 35.55
N ASP A 503 8.24 -11.41 34.71
CA ASP A 503 9.51 -11.00 34.18
C ASP A 503 9.44 -10.77 32.68
N LEU A 504 9.62 -9.53 32.30
CA LEU A 504 9.68 -9.05 30.93
C LEU A 504 10.77 -9.80 30.14
N ASP A 505 10.42 -10.28 28.94
CA ASP A 505 11.36 -10.88 27.99
C ASP A 505 12.29 -9.79 27.41
N CYS A 506 13.33 -9.43 28.18
CA CYS A 506 14.27 -8.37 27.83
C CYS A 506 15.67 -8.88 27.46
N CYS A 507 16.43 -8.05 26.75
CA CYS A 507 17.74 -8.43 26.22
C CYS A 507 18.71 -8.87 27.32
N SER A 508 18.74 -8.21 28.47
CA SER A 508 19.67 -8.57 29.59
C SER A 508 19.48 -9.96 30.15
N ARG A 509 18.32 -10.58 29.90
CA ARG A 509 17.98 -11.93 30.38
C ARG A 509 17.98 -12.97 29.24
N CYS A 510 18.38 -12.56 28.06
CA CYS A 510 18.45 -13.44 26.91
C CYS A 510 19.81 -14.14 26.85
N ARG A 511 19.82 -15.46 26.66
CA ARG A 511 21.06 -16.24 26.50
C ARG A 511 21.96 -15.81 25.36
N HIS A 512 21.39 -15.05 24.41
CA HIS A 512 22.11 -14.50 23.27
C HIS A 512 22.59 -13.05 23.47
N TYR A 513 22.43 -12.50 24.68
CA TYR A 513 22.90 -11.17 25.01
C TYR A 513 24.34 -11.24 25.54
N ASN A 514 25.27 -10.69 24.76
CA ASN A 514 26.67 -10.62 25.17
C ASN A 514 27.29 -9.30 24.75
N ASN A 515 28.03 -8.62 25.66
CA ASN A 515 28.70 -7.34 25.44
C ASN A 515 27.78 -6.26 24.84
N GLN A 516 26.56 -6.15 25.37
CA GLN A 516 25.52 -5.23 24.88
C GLN A 516 25.12 -5.47 23.42
N ARG A 517 25.33 -6.67 22.87
CA ARG A 517 24.92 -7.05 21.51
C ARG A 517 24.04 -8.29 21.53
N CYS A 518 23.15 -8.34 20.53
CA CYS A 518 22.32 -9.52 20.29
C CYS A 518 23.07 -10.52 19.39
N TRP A 519 23.18 -11.76 19.81
CA TRP A 519 23.80 -12.87 19.05
C TRP A 519 22.79 -13.95 18.67
N ASN A 520 21.49 -13.68 18.78
CA ASN A 520 20.48 -14.59 18.29
C ASN A 520 20.33 -14.46 16.78
N GLN A 521 20.71 -15.49 16.02
CA GLN A 521 20.65 -15.51 14.55
C GLN A 521 19.22 -15.36 14.00
N PHE A 522 18.20 -15.67 14.79
CA PHE A 522 16.79 -15.51 14.42
C PHE A 522 16.25 -14.12 14.78
N SER A 523 17.03 -13.32 15.49
CA SER A 523 16.66 -11.95 15.83
C SER A 523 16.99 -10.97 14.70
N PRO A 524 16.09 -10.03 14.39
CA PRO A 524 16.41 -8.92 13.49
C PRO A 524 17.55 -8.03 14.03
N LEU A 525 17.87 -8.16 15.33
CA LEU A 525 18.90 -7.41 16.03
C LEU A 525 20.26 -8.13 16.07
N TYR A 526 20.41 -9.25 15.33
CA TYR A 526 21.68 -10.00 15.30
C TYR A 526 22.88 -9.10 14.94
N GLY A 527 23.88 -9.09 15.83
CA GLY A 527 25.10 -8.27 15.68
C GLY A 527 24.95 -6.81 16.12
N PHE A 528 23.73 -6.30 16.36
CA PHE A 528 23.51 -4.92 16.81
C PHE A 528 23.75 -4.77 18.31
N LYS A 529 24.18 -3.55 18.70
CA LYS A 529 24.22 -3.14 20.09
C LYS A 529 22.80 -2.85 20.57
N VAL A 530 22.36 -3.53 21.63
CA VAL A 530 21.00 -3.44 22.18
C VAL A 530 21.03 -2.94 23.61
N ILE A 531 19.97 -2.29 24.05
CA ILE A 531 19.81 -1.86 25.44
C ILE A 531 19.37 -3.09 26.29
N PRO A 532 19.82 -3.16 27.55
CA PRO A 532 19.51 -4.31 28.43
C PRO A 532 18.01 -4.57 28.60
N GLU A 533 17.22 -3.50 28.67
CA GLU A 533 15.77 -3.50 28.89
C GLU A 533 14.98 -3.67 27.60
N GLY A 534 15.66 -3.82 26.46
CA GLY A 534 15.01 -3.97 25.16
C GLY A 534 14.25 -5.27 25.02
N TYR A 535 13.06 -5.21 24.41
CA TYR A 535 12.22 -6.36 24.13
C TYR A 535 12.67 -7.10 22.86
N CYS A 536 12.56 -8.43 22.88
CA CYS A 536 12.83 -9.26 21.71
C CYS A 536 11.81 -10.41 21.61
N PRO A 537 11.07 -10.50 20.49
CA PRO A 537 10.04 -11.54 20.32
C PRO A 537 10.62 -12.94 20.06
N VAL A 538 11.92 -13.01 19.75
CA VAL A 538 12.68 -14.27 19.66
C VAL A 538 13.60 -14.41 20.88
N PHE A 539 13.13 -13.88 22.02
CA PHE A 539 13.79 -14.00 23.31
C PHE A 539 13.93 -15.48 23.70
N GLU A 540 15.09 -15.83 24.17
CA GLU A 540 15.36 -17.13 24.77
C GLU A 540 16.02 -16.90 26.15
N ALA A 541 15.31 -17.28 27.21
CA ALA A 541 15.79 -17.07 28.56
C ALA A 541 17.15 -17.74 28.80
N ASP A 542 18.05 -17.05 29.52
CA ASP A 542 19.28 -17.63 29.98
C ASP A 542 18.96 -18.55 31.16
N SER A 543 19.18 -19.84 31.00
CA SER A 543 18.91 -20.86 32.03
C SER A 543 19.87 -20.79 33.21
N GLU A 544 20.95 -20.00 33.13
CA GLU A 544 21.94 -19.84 34.20
C GLU A 544 21.71 -18.58 35.06
N ALA A 545 20.71 -17.74 34.72
CA ALA A 545 20.43 -16.50 35.45
C ALA A 545 19.28 -16.63 36.49
N GLN A 546 19.08 -17.81 37.06
CA GLN A 546 18.18 -18.04 38.21
C GLN A 546 18.91 -18.01 39.54
#